data_67ed9c6752c911cbc66ef5188721ae06
#
_entry.id   67ed9c6752c911cbc66ef5188721ae06
#
_cell.length_a   1.000
_cell.length_b   1.000
_cell.length_c   1.000
_cell.angle_alpha   90.00
_cell.angle_beta   90.00
_cell.angle_gamma   90.00
#
_symmetry.space_group_name_H-M   'P 1'
#
loop_
_entity.id
_entity.type
_entity.pdbx_description
1 polymer ?
#
loop_
_entity_poly.entity_id
_entity_poly.type
_entity_poly.pdbx_seq_one_letter_code
_entity_poly.pdbx_strand_id
1 'polypeptide(L)'
;MKIAIVGSSGYIAGYLIGGFSKQPSTEQILKIDQKEGADEFLNLTEAEKFNYDSLNDIDLIVFTAAVSGPDKCADEFDFCWKVNVEGTSTFIENAIKRNCNVLFFSSDAVFGDIPGYIYDEESDTKAVTPYGRMKKAVEDKFKDSPNFKAIRLSYVASARDRFVTYCLNCIRNNEMADVFHPFYRNCIVVSDVVNVVLWMSQHWSEYKPFVLDVAGKELVSRVRIADEINRIFDNKLKYIVSAPNEDFFKNRPKTTQMRSLYIQEYKILEDNTFTEKLQKELEEIKL
;
A
#
# COMPACT_ATOMS: atom_id res chain seq x y z
N MET A 1 -21.61 4.23 8.56
CA MET A 1 -20.45 3.37 8.88
C MET A 1 -19.39 4.20 9.58
N LYS A 2 -18.89 3.73 10.72
CA LYS A 2 -17.80 4.34 11.47
C LYS A 2 -16.49 3.62 11.15
N ILE A 3 -15.46 4.37 10.78
CA ILE A 3 -14.20 3.82 10.26
C ILE A 3 -13.05 4.31 11.12
N ALA A 4 -12.08 3.44 11.40
CA ALA A 4 -10.79 3.85 11.95
C ALA A 4 -9.67 3.66 10.90
N ILE A 5 -8.76 4.62 10.81
CA ILE A 5 -7.57 4.53 9.94
C ILE A 5 -6.32 4.53 10.82
N VAL A 6 -5.66 3.38 10.88
CA VAL A 6 -4.42 3.19 11.65
C VAL A 6 -3.21 3.50 10.77
N GLY A 7 -2.33 4.37 11.25
CA GLY A 7 -1.27 4.98 10.45
C GLY A 7 -1.78 6.19 9.65
N SER A 8 -2.69 6.96 10.24
CA SER A 8 -3.43 8.06 9.59
C SER A 8 -2.57 9.19 9.04
N SER A 9 -1.33 9.35 9.51
CA SER A 9 -0.36 10.30 8.98
C SER A 9 0.38 9.81 7.73
N GLY A 10 0.15 8.54 7.33
CA GLY A 10 0.75 7.95 6.14
C GLY A 10 0.23 8.59 4.84
N TYR A 11 1.05 8.53 3.76
CA TYR A 11 0.64 9.19 2.52
C TYR A 11 -0.62 8.55 1.90
N ILE A 12 -0.73 7.22 1.86
CA ILE A 12 -1.93 6.53 1.35
C ILE A 12 -3.13 6.80 2.27
N ALA A 13 -2.92 6.81 3.59
CA ALA A 13 -3.95 7.10 4.56
C ALA A 13 -4.62 8.47 4.34
N GLY A 14 -3.83 9.49 3.96
CA GLY A 14 -4.37 10.82 3.61
C GLY A 14 -5.37 10.78 2.43
N TYR A 15 -5.08 9.97 1.39
CA TYR A 15 -6.01 9.76 0.28
C TYR A 15 -7.25 8.97 0.71
N LEU A 16 -7.09 7.96 1.57
CA LEU A 16 -8.21 7.18 2.11
C LEU A 16 -9.14 8.05 2.95
N ILE A 17 -8.59 8.89 3.84
CA ILE A 17 -9.38 9.86 4.63
C ILE A 17 -10.19 10.75 3.69
N GLY A 18 -9.55 11.30 2.64
CA GLY A 18 -10.22 12.12 1.63
C GLY A 18 -11.31 11.35 0.85
N GLY A 19 -11.07 10.08 0.53
CA GLY A 19 -12.03 9.20 -0.14
C GLY A 19 -13.25 8.92 0.73
N PHE A 20 -13.04 8.48 1.97
CA PHE A 20 -14.12 8.20 2.92
C PHE A 20 -14.93 9.44 3.30
N SER A 21 -14.27 10.60 3.47
CA SER A 21 -14.98 11.86 3.81
C SER A 21 -15.97 12.31 2.73
N LYS A 22 -15.82 11.83 1.49
CA LYS A 22 -16.74 12.12 0.38
C LYS A 22 -17.90 11.11 0.29
N GLN A 23 -17.87 10.01 1.08
CA GLN A 23 -18.91 9.00 1.04
C GLN A 23 -20.06 9.35 1.98
N PRO A 24 -21.32 9.48 1.49
CA PRO A 24 -22.46 9.76 2.34
C PRO A 24 -22.71 8.71 3.44
N SER A 25 -22.26 7.49 3.22
CA SER A 25 -22.37 6.38 4.18
C SER A 25 -21.34 6.42 5.31
N THR A 26 -20.33 7.31 5.24
CA THR A 26 -19.31 7.47 6.28
C THR A 26 -19.82 8.46 7.33
N GLU A 27 -20.07 7.97 8.54
CA GLU A 27 -20.54 8.76 9.67
C GLU A 27 -19.39 9.38 10.46
N GLN A 28 -18.30 8.62 10.60
CA GLN A 28 -17.14 9.01 11.39
C GLN A 28 -15.86 8.39 10.83
N ILE A 29 -14.75 9.14 10.89
CA ILE A 29 -13.40 8.66 10.64
C ILE A 29 -12.57 8.93 11.89
N LEU A 30 -12.14 7.86 12.58
CA LEU A 30 -11.24 7.92 13.72
C LEU A 30 -9.80 7.77 13.20
N LYS A 31 -8.97 8.79 13.39
CA LYS A 31 -7.56 8.78 12.99
C LYS A 31 -6.71 8.26 14.14
N ILE A 32 -6.01 7.15 13.91
CA ILE A 32 -5.14 6.51 14.91
C ILE A 32 -3.70 6.54 14.41
N ASP A 33 -2.79 7.14 15.18
CA ASP A 33 -1.36 7.24 14.84
C ASP A 33 -0.52 7.50 16.10
N GLN A 34 0.81 7.36 15.96
CA GLN A 34 1.75 7.81 16.98
C GLN A 34 2.13 9.30 16.85
N LYS A 35 1.71 9.95 15.76
CA LYS A 35 2.04 11.34 15.48
C LYS A 35 0.96 12.29 15.97
N GLU A 36 1.37 13.51 16.27
CA GLU A 36 0.48 14.61 16.59
C GLU A 36 -0.57 14.85 15.50
N GLY A 37 -1.80 15.19 15.91
CA GLY A 37 -2.94 15.40 15.02
C GLY A 37 -3.78 14.15 14.76
N ALA A 38 -3.43 13.00 15.35
CA ALA A 38 -4.33 11.85 15.45
C ALA A 38 -5.40 12.08 16.52
N ASP A 39 -6.56 11.43 16.38
CA ASP A 39 -7.64 11.47 17.36
C ASP A 39 -7.32 10.55 18.56
N GLU A 40 -6.63 9.41 18.27
CA GLU A 40 -6.15 8.45 19.26
C GLU A 40 -4.66 8.14 19.03
N PHE A 41 -3.90 8.13 20.12
CA PHE A 41 -2.47 7.82 20.09
C PHE A 41 -2.21 6.32 20.14
N LEU A 42 -1.46 5.78 19.17
CA LEU A 42 -1.04 4.38 19.13
C LEU A 42 0.46 4.26 18.90
N ASN A 43 1.17 3.70 19.87
CA ASN A 43 2.52 3.20 19.70
C ASN A 43 2.51 1.68 19.55
N LEU A 44 2.81 1.18 18.37
CA LEU A 44 2.80 -0.27 18.09
C LEU A 44 3.87 -1.06 18.87
N THR A 45 4.90 -0.41 19.41
CA THR A 45 5.84 -1.12 20.31
C THR A 45 5.26 -1.38 21.71
N GLU A 46 4.13 -0.77 22.04
CA GLU A 46 3.40 -0.83 23.30
C GLU A 46 1.87 -0.92 23.02
N ALA A 47 1.50 -1.69 22.02
CA ALA A 47 0.11 -1.77 21.54
C ALA A 47 -0.89 -2.19 22.62
N GLU A 48 -0.45 -2.91 23.65
CA GLU A 48 -1.27 -3.29 24.81
C GLU A 48 -1.75 -2.09 25.65
N LYS A 49 -1.07 -0.92 25.54
CA LYS A 49 -1.45 0.32 26.26
C LYS A 49 -2.48 1.17 25.52
N PHE A 50 -2.84 0.78 24.28
CA PHE A 50 -3.83 1.54 23.48
C PHE A 50 -5.20 1.52 24.16
N ASN A 51 -5.92 2.63 24.06
CA ASN A 51 -7.30 2.72 24.53
C ASN A 51 -8.25 2.00 23.58
N TYR A 52 -8.38 0.69 23.73
CA TYR A 52 -9.24 -0.13 22.86
C TYR A 52 -10.74 0.17 22.96
N ASP A 53 -11.19 0.89 24.01
CA ASP A 53 -12.60 1.26 24.15
C ASP A 53 -13.04 2.27 23.08
N SER A 54 -12.08 3.02 22.51
CA SER A 54 -12.33 3.88 21.34
C SER A 54 -12.77 3.13 20.08
N LEU A 55 -12.60 1.80 20.04
CA LEU A 55 -12.98 0.94 18.92
C LEU A 55 -14.37 0.29 19.07
N ASN A 56 -15.06 0.45 20.20
CA ASN A 56 -16.30 -0.29 20.50
C ASN A 56 -17.43 -0.11 19.46
N ASP A 57 -17.45 1.04 18.76
CA ASP A 57 -18.46 1.34 17.73
C ASP A 57 -17.90 1.44 16.32
N ILE A 58 -16.68 0.94 16.10
CA ILE A 58 -16.03 0.99 14.79
C ILE A 58 -16.42 -0.23 13.96
N ASP A 59 -16.99 0.02 12.79
CA ASP A 59 -17.38 -1.04 11.85
C ASP A 59 -16.19 -1.61 11.07
N LEU A 60 -15.28 -0.72 10.62
CA LEU A 60 -14.13 -1.08 9.80
C LEU A 60 -12.86 -0.35 10.24
N ILE A 61 -11.81 -1.11 10.39
CA ILE A 61 -10.46 -0.59 10.58
C ILE A 61 -9.65 -0.79 9.31
N VAL A 62 -9.13 0.30 8.74
CA VAL A 62 -8.17 0.25 7.64
C VAL A 62 -6.78 0.40 8.23
N PHE A 63 -6.03 -0.71 8.29
CA PHE A 63 -4.74 -0.77 8.95
C PHE A 63 -3.61 -0.54 7.95
N THR A 64 -3.08 0.69 7.89
CA THR A 64 -2.02 1.10 6.96
C THR A 64 -0.65 1.26 7.63
N ALA A 65 -0.60 1.26 8.96
CA ALA A 65 0.63 1.48 9.72
C ALA A 65 1.67 0.38 9.48
N ALA A 66 2.89 0.76 9.20
CA ALA A 66 4.05 -0.13 9.16
C ALA A 66 5.37 0.66 9.09
N VAL A 67 6.44 0.04 9.57
CA VAL A 67 7.80 0.38 9.12
C VAL A 67 8.01 -0.30 7.78
N SER A 68 7.95 0.45 6.67
CA SER A 68 7.88 -0.10 5.30
C SER A 68 9.19 -0.01 4.50
N GLY A 69 10.25 0.59 5.06
CA GLY A 69 11.56 0.69 4.41
C GLY A 69 12.25 -0.68 4.35
N PRO A 70 12.48 -1.29 3.15
CA PRO A 70 13.07 -2.63 3.07
C PRO A 70 14.44 -2.74 3.74
N ASP A 71 15.30 -1.74 3.56
CA ASP A 71 16.62 -1.70 4.19
C ASP A 71 16.51 -1.54 5.70
N LYS A 72 15.64 -0.65 6.18
CA LYS A 72 15.38 -0.50 7.60
C LYS A 72 14.86 -1.79 8.24
N CYS A 73 13.98 -2.52 7.55
CA CYS A 73 13.49 -3.80 8.04
C CYS A 73 14.56 -4.90 8.05
N ALA A 74 15.61 -4.77 7.23
CA ALA A 74 16.76 -5.67 7.26
C ALA A 74 17.77 -5.29 8.37
N ASP A 75 18.06 -3.99 8.51
CA ASP A 75 19.08 -3.48 9.42
C ASP A 75 18.59 -3.45 10.88
N GLU A 76 17.31 -3.17 11.11
CA GLU A 76 16.66 -3.07 12.43
C GLU A 76 15.56 -4.16 12.57
N PHE A 77 15.89 -5.42 12.25
CA PHE A 77 14.90 -6.50 12.13
C PHE A 77 14.03 -6.65 13.38
N ASP A 78 14.62 -6.73 14.56
CA ASP A 78 13.90 -6.99 15.82
C ASP A 78 12.92 -5.83 16.16
N PHE A 79 13.36 -4.59 15.96
CA PHE A 79 12.48 -3.43 16.13
C PHE A 79 11.33 -3.46 15.13
N CYS A 80 11.62 -3.69 13.85
CA CYS A 80 10.60 -3.75 12.81
C CYS A 80 9.65 -4.94 13.02
N TRP A 81 10.14 -6.08 13.50
CA TRP A 81 9.30 -7.23 13.88
C TRP A 81 8.35 -6.88 15.01
N LYS A 82 8.87 -6.23 16.08
CA LYS A 82 8.05 -5.78 17.20
C LYS A 82 6.90 -4.87 16.76
N VAL A 83 7.17 -3.94 15.83
CA VAL A 83 6.15 -3.01 15.30
C VAL A 83 5.21 -3.71 14.32
N ASN A 84 5.79 -4.32 13.26
CA ASN A 84 5.03 -4.81 12.10
C ASN A 84 4.32 -6.14 12.34
N VAL A 85 4.76 -6.93 13.32
CA VAL A 85 4.17 -8.25 13.61
C VAL A 85 3.52 -8.26 15.00
N GLU A 86 4.29 -8.05 16.07
CA GLU A 86 3.79 -8.23 17.43
C GLU A 86 2.75 -7.16 17.78
N GLY A 87 3.12 -5.88 17.68
CA GLY A 87 2.21 -4.77 17.99
C GLY A 87 1.02 -4.70 17.04
N THR A 88 1.26 -4.91 15.74
CA THR A 88 0.20 -5.02 14.73
C THR A 88 -0.78 -6.15 15.08
N SER A 89 -0.27 -7.34 15.41
CA SER A 89 -1.11 -8.48 15.79
C SER A 89 -1.89 -8.21 17.07
N THR A 90 -1.27 -7.62 18.09
CA THR A 90 -1.94 -7.25 19.34
C THR A 90 -3.10 -6.29 19.08
N PHE A 91 -2.88 -5.29 18.24
CA PHE A 91 -3.95 -4.35 17.86
C PHE A 91 -5.09 -5.04 17.14
N ILE A 92 -4.78 -5.84 16.10
CA ILE A 92 -5.78 -6.55 15.28
C ILE A 92 -6.61 -7.53 16.14
N GLU A 93 -5.98 -8.29 17.03
CA GLU A 93 -6.69 -9.20 17.95
C GLU A 93 -7.71 -8.47 18.83
N ASN A 94 -7.32 -7.34 19.39
CA ASN A 94 -8.21 -6.53 20.24
C ASN A 94 -9.33 -5.86 19.45
N ALA A 95 -9.08 -5.49 18.21
CA ALA A 95 -10.08 -4.97 17.29
C ALA A 95 -11.13 -6.04 16.92
N ILE A 96 -10.67 -7.25 16.54
CA ILE A 96 -11.55 -8.38 16.21
C ILE A 96 -12.41 -8.81 17.42
N LYS A 97 -11.85 -8.82 18.65
CA LYS A 97 -12.61 -9.09 19.87
C LYS A 97 -13.75 -8.10 20.12
N ARG A 98 -13.68 -6.91 19.52
CA ARG A 98 -14.74 -5.87 19.53
C ARG A 98 -15.63 -5.90 18.30
N ASN A 99 -15.57 -6.99 17.53
CA ASN A 99 -16.32 -7.21 16.28
C ASN A 99 -16.00 -6.20 15.16
N CYS A 100 -14.86 -5.49 15.23
CA CYS A 100 -14.42 -4.66 14.12
C CYS A 100 -13.97 -5.54 12.96
N ASN A 101 -14.33 -5.18 11.74
CA ASN A 101 -13.68 -5.69 10.54
C ASN A 101 -12.34 -5.01 10.36
N VAL A 102 -11.30 -5.75 9.97
CA VAL A 102 -9.94 -5.22 9.77
C VAL A 102 -9.48 -5.47 8.34
N LEU A 103 -9.27 -4.40 7.58
CA LEU A 103 -8.63 -4.43 6.28
C LEU A 103 -7.16 -4.09 6.43
N PHE A 104 -6.32 -5.10 6.31
CA PHE A 104 -4.87 -4.99 6.52
C PHE A 104 -4.13 -4.69 5.22
N PHE A 105 -3.27 -3.68 5.23
CA PHE A 105 -2.40 -3.35 4.13
C PHE A 105 -1.17 -4.25 4.12
N SER A 106 -1.21 -5.26 3.28
CA SER A 106 -0.09 -6.14 2.96
C SER A 106 0.67 -5.64 1.72
N SER A 107 1.49 -6.47 1.11
CA SER A 107 2.37 -6.11 -0.01
C SER A 107 2.65 -7.31 -0.90
N ASP A 108 2.99 -7.05 -2.16
CA ASP A 108 3.58 -8.01 -3.09
C ASP A 108 4.88 -8.66 -2.56
N ALA A 109 5.52 -8.05 -1.55
CA ALA A 109 6.70 -8.59 -0.89
C ALA A 109 6.46 -9.93 -0.15
N VAL A 110 5.20 -10.35 0.05
CA VAL A 110 4.87 -11.68 0.61
C VAL A 110 5.16 -12.82 -0.37
N PHE A 111 5.28 -12.50 -1.65
CA PHE A 111 5.66 -13.44 -2.69
C PHE A 111 7.18 -13.66 -2.76
N GLY A 112 7.59 -14.64 -3.53
CA GLY A 112 9.00 -14.90 -3.83
C GLY A 112 9.53 -13.99 -4.96
N ASP A 113 10.71 -14.35 -5.46
CA ASP A 113 11.38 -13.69 -6.59
C ASP A 113 11.69 -14.73 -7.68
N ILE A 114 10.65 -15.36 -8.24
CA ILE A 114 10.79 -16.33 -9.34
C ILE A 114 10.69 -15.58 -10.65
N PRO A 115 11.76 -15.53 -11.47
CA PRO A 115 11.76 -14.83 -12.72
C PRO A 115 10.64 -15.29 -13.67
N GLY A 116 9.84 -14.35 -14.19
CA GLY A 116 8.77 -14.62 -15.13
C GLY A 116 7.49 -15.24 -14.53
N TYR A 117 7.47 -15.51 -13.22
CA TYR A 117 6.27 -15.99 -12.56
C TYR A 117 5.32 -14.81 -12.24
N ILE A 118 4.04 -14.98 -12.55
CA ILE A 118 3.00 -13.99 -12.25
C ILE A 118 2.19 -14.52 -11.06
N TYR A 119 2.32 -13.84 -9.93
CA TYR A 119 1.62 -14.18 -8.70
C TYR A 119 0.18 -13.67 -8.72
N ASP A 120 -0.70 -14.37 -8.00
CA ASP A 120 -2.10 -14.01 -7.77
C ASP A 120 -2.55 -14.51 -6.39
N GLU A 121 -3.82 -14.29 -6.05
CA GLU A 121 -4.36 -14.62 -4.73
C GLU A 121 -4.28 -16.11 -4.36
N GLU A 122 -4.20 -16.99 -5.35
CA GLU A 122 -4.07 -18.45 -5.16
C GLU A 122 -2.60 -18.91 -5.09
N SER A 123 -1.67 -18.01 -5.39
CA SER A 123 -0.24 -18.32 -5.40
C SER A 123 0.32 -18.48 -3.97
N ASP A 124 1.21 -19.45 -3.78
CA ASP A 124 1.96 -19.63 -2.54
C ASP A 124 2.75 -18.39 -2.17
N THR A 125 2.63 -17.93 -0.91
CA THR A 125 3.45 -16.85 -0.37
C THR A 125 4.77 -17.40 0.15
N LYS A 126 5.90 -16.97 -0.45
CA LYS A 126 7.27 -17.40 -0.11
C LYS A 126 8.16 -16.16 0.06
N ALA A 127 7.83 -15.32 1.05
CA ALA A 127 8.54 -14.09 1.31
C ALA A 127 10.04 -14.28 1.50
N VAL A 128 10.85 -13.64 0.66
CA VAL A 128 12.33 -13.72 0.71
C VAL A 128 12.95 -12.53 1.44
N THR A 129 12.22 -11.42 1.58
CA THR A 129 12.70 -10.21 2.25
C THR A 129 12.20 -10.10 3.69
N PRO A 130 12.94 -9.43 4.61
CA PRO A 130 12.48 -9.20 5.98
C PRO A 130 11.09 -8.56 6.06
N TYR A 131 10.85 -7.50 5.29
CA TYR A 131 9.55 -6.83 5.24
C TYR A 131 8.42 -7.76 4.76
N GLY A 132 8.67 -8.54 3.71
CA GLY A 132 7.69 -9.51 3.21
C GLY A 132 7.35 -10.58 4.24
N ARG A 133 8.36 -11.09 4.98
CA ARG A 133 8.14 -12.06 6.07
C ARG A 133 7.27 -11.49 7.19
N MET A 134 7.44 -10.20 7.53
CA MET A 134 6.62 -9.53 8.53
C MET A 134 5.16 -9.40 8.07
N LYS A 135 4.92 -9.01 6.82
CA LYS A 135 3.56 -8.92 6.26
C LYS A 135 2.90 -10.30 6.20
N LYS A 136 3.63 -11.30 5.70
CA LYS A 136 3.16 -12.69 5.66
C LYS A 136 2.81 -13.24 7.06
N ALA A 137 3.61 -12.96 8.08
CA ALA A 137 3.35 -13.43 9.44
C ALA A 137 2.00 -12.93 9.99
N VAL A 138 1.61 -11.69 9.67
CA VAL A 138 0.29 -11.15 10.05
C VAL A 138 -0.82 -11.81 9.23
N GLU A 139 -0.65 -11.96 7.90
CA GLU A 139 -1.64 -12.66 7.07
C GLU A 139 -1.88 -14.08 7.58
N ASP A 140 -0.81 -14.86 7.80
CA ASP A 140 -0.91 -16.25 8.27
C ASP A 140 -1.63 -16.39 9.62
N LYS A 141 -1.45 -15.39 10.50
CA LYS A 141 -2.08 -15.40 11.83
C LYS A 141 -3.58 -15.16 11.77
N PHE A 142 -4.06 -14.35 10.83
CA PHE A 142 -5.45 -13.89 10.82
C PHE A 142 -6.28 -14.41 9.64
N LYS A 143 -5.69 -15.14 8.69
CA LYS A 143 -6.35 -15.58 7.43
C LYS A 143 -7.66 -16.35 7.63
N ASP A 144 -7.83 -17.02 8.77
CA ASP A 144 -9.02 -17.80 9.08
C ASP A 144 -10.10 -16.98 9.85
N SER A 145 -9.83 -15.71 10.15
CA SER A 145 -10.78 -14.84 10.84
C SER A 145 -11.76 -14.20 9.84
N PRO A 146 -13.09 -14.31 10.04
CA PRO A 146 -14.07 -13.68 9.17
C PRO A 146 -14.03 -12.14 9.24
N ASN A 147 -13.46 -11.60 10.32
CA ASN A 147 -13.30 -10.16 10.52
C ASN A 147 -11.94 -9.63 10.01
N PHE A 148 -11.17 -10.44 9.30
CA PHE A 148 -9.89 -10.01 8.75
C PHE A 148 -9.83 -10.22 7.24
N LYS A 149 -9.40 -9.18 6.53
CA LYS A 149 -9.02 -9.28 5.12
C LYS A 149 -7.73 -8.51 4.90
N ALA A 150 -6.93 -8.95 3.93
CA ALA A 150 -5.71 -8.27 3.53
C ALA A 150 -5.81 -7.77 2.08
N ILE A 151 -5.22 -6.62 1.79
CA ILE A 151 -4.92 -6.22 0.42
C ILE A 151 -3.41 -6.22 0.21
N ARG A 152 -2.94 -6.96 -0.78
CA ARG A 152 -1.52 -6.98 -1.16
C ARG A 152 -1.29 -5.93 -2.22
N LEU A 153 -0.62 -4.86 -1.86
CA LEU A 153 -0.34 -3.78 -2.79
C LEU A 153 0.94 -4.05 -3.58
N SER A 154 0.88 -3.85 -4.88
CA SER A 154 2.06 -3.62 -5.71
C SER A 154 2.52 -2.16 -5.53
N TYR A 155 3.46 -1.70 -6.38
CA TYR A 155 3.95 -0.32 -6.31
C TYR A 155 2.81 0.68 -6.57
N VAL A 156 2.59 1.60 -5.62
CA VAL A 156 1.53 2.60 -5.71
C VAL A 156 2.11 3.93 -6.20
N ALA A 157 1.76 4.32 -7.42
CA ALA A 157 2.14 5.59 -8.01
C ALA A 157 1.15 6.70 -7.62
N SER A 158 1.66 7.87 -7.27
CA SER A 158 0.87 9.08 -7.02
C SER A 158 1.76 10.32 -7.06
N ALA A 159 1.14 11.50 -7.03
CA ALA A 159 1.86 12.78 -6.91
C ALA A 159 2.76 12.88 -5.66
N ARG A 160 2.50 12.08 -4.63
CA ARG A 160 3.25 12.04 -3.35
C ARG A 160 4.15 10.81 -3.21
N ASP A 161 4.18 9.93 -4.22
CA ASP A 161 5.13 8.83 -4.27
C ASP A 161 6.56 9.36 -4.36
N ARG A 162 7.50 8.65 -3.72
CA ARG A 162 8.91 9.11 -3.64
C ARG A 162 9.57 9.31 -5.00
N PHE A 163 9.34 8.37 -5.93
CA PHE A 163 9.98 8.44 -7.24
C PHE A 163 9.33 9.52 -8.12
N VAL A 164 8.00 9.62 -8.11
CA VAL A 164 7.26 10.67 -8.82
C VAL A 164 7.65 12.04 -8.26
N THR A 165 7.65 12.21 -6.93
CA THR A 165 8.08 13.45 -6.27
C THR A 165 9.52 13.82 -6.63
N TYR A 166 10.44 12.84 -6.68
CA TYR A 166 11.81 13.06 -7.11
C TYR A 166 11.87 13.60 -8.54
N CYS A 167 11.17 12.98 -9.49
CA CYS A 167 11.11 13.46 -10.87
C CYS A 167 10.52 14.89 -10.98
N LEU A 168 9.43 15.16 -10.25
CA LEU A 168 8.82 16.49 -10.23
C LEU A 168 9.78 17.56 -9.65
N ASN A 169 10.55 17.21 -8.62
CA ASN A 169 11.55 18.12 -8.06
C ASN A 169 12.72 18.37 -9.04
N CYS A 170 13.17 17.34 -9.77
CA CYS A 170 14.16 17.52 -10.83
C CYS A 170 13.65 18.48 -11.91
N ILE A 171 12.36 18.40 -12.29
CA ILE A 171 11.78 19.38 -13.24
C ILE A 171 11.82 20.79 -12.64
N ARG A 172 11.35 20.98 -11.40
CA ARG A 172 11.29 22.31 -10.73
C ARG A 172 12.66 22.96 -10.60
N ASN A 173 13.67 22.15 -10.28
CA ASN A 173 15.04 22.62 -10.07
C ASN A 173 15.87 22.62 -11.35
N ASN A 174 15.33 22.18 -12.50
CA ASN A 174 16.06 21.96 -13.75
C ASN A 174 17.29 21.04 -13.57
N GLU A 175 17.12 19.99 -12.76
CA GLU A 175 18.15 18.98 -12.47
C GLU A 175 17.97 17.73 -13.34
N MET A 176 19.05 16.96 -13.49
CA MET A 176 19.06 15.67 -14.18
C MET A 176 18.59 14.58 -13.21
N ALA A 177 17.51 13.87 -13.54
CA ALA A 177 17.06 12.74 -12.76
C ALA A 177 17.89 11.47 -13.11
N ASP A 178 18.20 10.66 -12.11
CA ASP A 178 18.79 9.34 -12.28
C ASP A 178 17.69 8.26 -12.14
N VAL A 179 17.43 7.53 -13.23
CA VAL A 179 16.33 6.57 -13.32
C VAL A 179 16.89 5.15 -13.41
N PHE A 180 16.71 4.39 -12.36
CA PHE A 180 17.21 3.01 -12.25
C PHE A 180 16.45 2.04 -13.16
N HIS A 181 17.19 1.23 -13.90
CA HIS A 181 16.70 0.16 -14.77
C HIS A 181 17.68 -1.05 -14.76
N PRO A 182 17.19 -2.31 -14.68
CA PRO A 182 15.78 -2.72 -14.62
C PRO A 182 15.19 -2.69 -13.20
N PHE A 183 13.97 -2.19 -13.06
CA PHE A 183 13.16 -2.29 -11.87
C PHE A 183 11.68 -2.24 -12.27
N TYR A 184 10.98 -3.36 -12.15
CA TYR A 184 9.63 -3.53 -12.69
C TYR A 184 8.62 -3.91 -11.60
N ARG A 185 7.41 -3.35 -11.70
CA ARG A 185 6.23 -3.70 -10.87
C ARG A 185 4.96 -3.59 -11.70
N ASN A 186 3.92 -4.32 -11.31
CA ASN A 186 2.56 -4.05 -11.79
C ASN A 186 2.02 -2.83 -11.06
N CYS A 187 2.46 -1.63 -11.49
CA CYS A 187 2.14 -0.38 -10.81
C CYS A 187 0.64 -0.09 -10.82
N ILE A 188 0.13 0.36 -9.67
CA ILE A 188 -1.23 0.86 -9.52
C ILE A 188 -1.21 2.31 -9.07
N VAL A 189 -2.23 3.10 -9.37
CA VAL A 189 -2.33 4.48 -8.89
C VAL A 189 -3.08 4.56 -7.56
N VAL A 190 -2.84 5.61 -6.79
CA VAL A 190 -3.42 5.73 -5.43
C VAL A 190 -4.93 5.87 -5.45
N SER A 191 -5.52 6.51 -6.48
CA SER A 191 -6.98 6.59 -6.63
C SER A 191 -7.63 5.21 -6.78
N ASP A 192 -6.99 4.28 -7.50
CA ASP A 192 -7.45 2.90 -7.60
C ASP A 192 -7.38 2.18 -6.25
N VAL A 193 -6.33 2.41 -5.46
CA VAL A 193 -6.24 1.86 -4.09
C VAL A 193 -7.38 2.37 -3.22
N VAL A 194 -7.70 3.67 -3.30
CA VAL A 194 -8.86 4.25 -2.59
C VAL A 194 -10.16 3.58 -3.04
N ASN A 195 -10.39 3.44 -4.35
CA ASN A 195 -11.59 2.80 -4.88
C ASN A 195 -11.73 1.34 -4.43
N VAL A 196 -10.64 0.58 -4.40
CA VAL A 196 -10.63 -0.80 -3.85
C VAL A 196 -11.04 -0.82 -2.38
N VAL A 197 -10.47 0.07 -1.55
CA VAL A 197 -10.80 0.12 -0.12
C VAL A 197 -12.25 0.53 0.12
N LEU A 198 -12.75 1.51 -0.64
CA LEU A 198 -14.16 1.93 -0.60
C LEU A 198 -15.09 0.77 -1.01
N TRP A 199 -14.76 0.07 -2.09
CA TRP A 199 -15.51 -1.10 -2.53
C TRP A 199 -15.51 -2.20 -1.45
N MET A 200 -14.36 -2.55 -0.90
CA MET A 200 -14.23 -3.55 0.18
C MET A 200 -15.04 -3.17 1.40
N SER A 201 -15.12 -1.89 1.76
CA SER A 201 -15.88 -1.40 2.90
C SER A 201 -17.39 -1.61 2.73
N GLN A 202 -17.89 -1.61 1.50
CA GLN A 202 -19.31 -1.77 1.16
C GLN A 202 -19.69 -3.22 0.88
N HIS A 203 -18.73 -4.07 0.48
CA HIS A 203 -18.96 -5.45 0.03
C HIS A 203 -18.25 -6.49 0.91
N TRP A 204 -17.98 -6.15 2.18
CA TRP A 204 -17.20 -7.00 3.10
C TRP A 204 -17.72 -8.43 3.18
N SER A 205 -19.03 -8.61 3.33
CA SER A 205 -19.66 -9.93 3.45
C SER A 205 -19.82 -10.66 2.12
N GLU A 206 -19.80 -9.96 1.00
CA GLU A 206 -19.93 -10.51 -0.35
C GLU A 206 -18.60 -11.07 -0.85
N TYR A 207 -17.50 -10.35 -0.57
CA TYR A 207 -16.15 -10.78 -0.92
C TYR A 207 -15.68 -11.88 0.04
N LYS A 208 -15.64 -13.12 -0.44
CA LYS A 208 -15.34 -14.29 0.41
C LYS A 208 -13.85 -14.55 0.66
N PRO A 209 -12.92 -14.33 -0.30
CA PRO A 209 -11.51 -14.53 -0.05
C PRO A 209 -11.00 -13.62 1.09
N PHE A 210 -9.98 -14.09 1.83
CA PHE A 210 -9.36 -13.26 2.87
C PHE A 210 -8.37 -12.23 2.31
N VAL A 211 -7.93 -12.39 1.05
CA VAL A 211 -6.92 -11.54 0.43
C VAL A 211 -7.36 -11.06 -0.95
N LEU A 212 -6.99 -9.83 -1.29
CA LEU A 212 -7.13 -9.24 -2.62
C LEU A 212 -5.78 -8.68 -3.06
N ASP A 213 -5.30 -9.13 -4.21
CA ASP A 213 -4.10 -8.57 -4.83
C ASP A 213 -4.45 -7.30 -5.61
N VAL A 214 -3.79 -6.20 -5.27
CA VAL A 214 -4.10 -4.86 -5.81
C VAL A 214 -2.92 -4.36 -6.62
N ALA A 215 -2.98 -4.64 -7.92
CA ALA A 215 -1.94 -4.37 -8.89
C ALA A 215 -2.52 -3.85 -10.21
N GLY A 216 -1.73 -3.05 -10.92
CA GLY A 216 -2.05 -2.65 -12.29
C GLY A 216 -1.86 -3.80 -13.27
N LYS A 217 -2.54 -3.73 -14.42
CA LYS A 217 -2.44 -4.74 -15.46
C LYS A 217 -1.07 -4.76 -16.16
N GLU A 218 -0.45 -3.60 -16.28
CA GLU A 218 0.80 -3.42 -16.98
C GLU A 218 2.00 -3.60 -16.07
N LEU A 219 3.01 -4.33 -16.56
CA LEU A 219 4.32 -4.37 -15.93
C LEU A 219 5.08 -3.10 -16.29
N VAL A 220 5.28 -2.23 -15.32
CA VAL A 220 5.80 -0.88 -15.49
C VAL A 220 7.19 -0.75 -14.89
N SER A 221 8.13 -0.19 -15.63
CA SER A 221 9.46 0.18 -15.13
C SER A 221 9.50 1.62 -14.64
N ARG A 222 10.53 1.98 -13.88
CA ARG A 222 10.77 3.39 -13.53
C ARG A 222 11.02 4.27 -14.75
N VAL A 223 11.65 3.72 -15.80
CA VAL A 223 11.82 4.43 -17.08
C VAL A 223 10.45 4.76 -17.67
N ARG A 224 9.52 3.79 -17.70
CA ARG A 224 8.16 4.05 -18.19
C ARG A 224 7.43 5.12 -17.35
N ILE A 225 7.60 5.13 -16.02
CA ILE A 225 7.03 6.20 -15.18
C ILE A 225 7.65 7.56 -15.53
N ALA A 226 8.98 7.62 -15.70
CA ALA A 226 9.68 8.86 -16.08
C ALA A 226 9.24 9.36 -17.47
N ASP A 227 9.06 8.47 -18.46
CA ASP A 227 8.55 8.81 -19.79
C ASP A 227 7.13 9.41 -19.71
N GLU A 228 6.24 8.81 -18.91
CA GLU A 228 4.88 9.34 -18.73
C GLU A 228 4.89 10.70 -18.03
N ILE A 229 5.70 10.88 -16.99
CA ILE A 229 5.89 12.19 -16.34
C ILE A 229 6.40 13.20 -17.37
N ASN A 230 7.38 12.81 -18.17
CA ASN A 230 7.94 13.68 -19.20
C ASN A 230 6.90 14.09 -20.22
N ARG A 231 6.07 13.15 -20.69
CA ARG A 231 4.95 13.42 -21.60
C ARG A 231 3.91 14.38 -21.00
N ILE A 232 3.54 14.17 -19.72
CA ILE A 232 2.54 14.98 -19.00
C ILE A 232 3.02 16.43 -18.82
N PHE A 233 4.32 16.64 -18.58
CA PHE A 233 4.91 17.95 -18.30
C PHE A 233 5.75 18.51 -19.46
N ASP A 234 5.30 18.35 -20.70
CA ASP A 234 5.84 18.97 -21.90
C ASP A 234 7.34 18.71 -22.15
N ASN A 235 7.80 17.49 -21.88
CA ASN A 235 9.19 17.05 -22.03
C ASN A 235 10.20 17.87 -21.18
N LYS A 236 9.80 18.33 -19.99
CA LYS A 236 10.67 19.07 -19.08
C LYS A 236 11.55 18.21 -18.21
N LEU A 237 11.26 16.90 -18.06
CA LEU A 237 12.09 15.99 -17.27
C LEU A 237 13.34 15.59 -18.06
N LYS A 238 14.49 16.04 -17.58
CA LYS A 238 15.79 15.55 -18.07
C LYS A 238 16.21 14.36 -17.21
N TYR A 239 16.51 13.22 -17.82
CA TYR A 239 16.96 12.06 -17.06
C TYR A 239 17.99 11.22 -17.81
N ILE A 240 18.79 10.48 -17.03
CA ILE A 240 19.66 9.41 -17.50
C ILE A 240 19.16 8.08 -16.94
N VAL A 241 19.42 7.01 -17.68
CA VAL A 241 19.11 5.66 -17.23
C VAL A 241 20.38 5.02 -16.71
N SER A 242 20.37 4.59 -15.45
CA SER A 242 21.50 3.91 -14.81
C SER A 242 21.11 2.53 -14.30
N ALA A 243 22.11 1.64 -14.20
CA ALA A 243 21.92 0.39 -13.47
C ALA A 243 21.96 0.68 -11.96
N PRO A 244 21.01 0.17 -11.16
CA PRO A 244 21.12 0.25 -9.72
C PRO A 244 22.34 -0.55 -9.25
N ASN A 245 22.98 -0.11 -8.17
CA ASN A 245 24.04 -0.90 -7.56
C ASN A 245 23.46 -2.23 -7.01
N GLU A 246 24.32 -3.21 -6.77
CA GLU A 246 23.90 -4.54 -6.28
C GLU A 246 23.21 -4.44 -4.91
N ASP A 247 23.61 -3.51 -4.04
CA ASP A 247 23.02 -3.29 -2.73
C ASP A 247 21.56 -2.85 -2.81
N PHE A 248 21.14 -2.15 -3.86
CA PHE A 248 19.74 -1.76 -4.05
C PHE A 248 18.78 -2.96 -4.08
N PHE A 249 19.24 -4.09 -4.67
CA PHE A 249 18.41 -5.30 -4.77
C PHE A 249 18.60 -6.28 -3.61
N LYS A 250 19.49 -6.01 -2.65
CA LYS A 250 19.73 -6.90 -1.52
C LYS A 250 18.46 -7.22 -0.73
N ASN A 251 17.60 -6.21 -0.54
CA ASN A 251 16.37 -6.32 0.22
C ASN A 251 15.10 -6.11 -0.65
N ARG A 252 15.23 -6.16 -1.97
CA ARG A 252 14.14 -5.91 -2.94
C ARG A 252 14.26 -6.88 -4.11
N PRO A 253 13.17 -7.56 -4.51
CA PRO A 253 13.18 -8.30 -5.77
C PRO A 253 13.33 -7.34 -6.96
N LYS A 254 14.03 -7.78 -8.01
CA LYS A 254 14.20 -7.00 -9.26
C LYS A 254 12.87 -6.83 -9.97
N THR A 255 12.10 -7.91 -10.03
CA THR A 255 10.80 -7.95 -10.69
C THR A 255 9.84 -8.75 -9.84
N THR A 256 8.73 -8.14 -9.43
CA THR A 256 7.59 -8.85 -8.88
C THR A 256 6.43 -8.61 -9.82
N GLN A 257 5.90 -9.67 -10.43
CA GLN A 257 4.71 -9.61 -11.26
C GLN A 257 3.54 -10.15 -10.44
N MET A 258 2.51 -9.34 -10.31
CA MET A 258 1.31 -9.67 -9.57
C MET A 258 0.08 -9.24 -10.38
N ARG A 259 -0.93 -10.08 -10.42
CA ARG A 259 -2.25 -9.76 -10.99
C ARG A 259 -3.32 -10.10 -9.96
N SER A 260 -4.50 -9.54 -10.11
CA SER A 260 -5.65 -9.99 -9.34
C SER A 260 -6.55 -10.90 -10.18
N LEU A 261 -7.02 -11.97 -9.57
CA LEU A 261 -8.08 -12.81 -10.12
C LEU A 261 -9.45 -12.13 -9.96
N TYR A 262 -9.61 -11.28 -8.94
CA TYR A 262 -10.91 -10.81 -8.47
C TYR A 262 -11.26 -9.37 -8.85
N ILE A 263 -10.28 -8.48 -9.10
CA ILE A 263 -10.58 -7.07 -9.44
C ILE A 263 -11.50 -6.96 -10.64
N GLN A 264 -11.31 -7.80 -11.68
CA GLN A 264 -12.17 -7.81 -12.87
C GLN A 264 -13.46 -8.59 -12.65
N GLU A 265 -13.39 -9.74 -11.96
CA GLU A 265 -14.54 -10.57 -11.64
C GLU A 265 -15.61 -9.77 -10.91
N TYR A 266 -15.20 -9.04 -9.87
CA TYR A 266 -16.11 -8.20 -9.06
C TYR A 266 -16.29 -6.77 -9.64
N LYS A 267 -15.67 -6.45 -10.78
CA LYS A 267 -15.74 -5.12 -11.43
C LYS A 267 -15.35 -3.98 -10.47
N ILE A 268 -14.31 -4.19 -9.67
CA ILE A 268 -13.89 -3.25 -8.64
C ILE A 268 -13.27 -1.98 -9.24
N LEU A 269 -12.50 -2.12 -10.32
CA LEU A 269 -11.80 -1.04 -11.00
C LEU A 269 -12.14 -0.99 -12.50
N GLU A 270 -12.09 0.23 -13.05
CA GLU A 270 -12.17 0.46 -14.48
C GLU A 270 -10.93 -0.06 -15.22
N ASP A 271 -11.14 -0.48 -16.46
CA ASP A 271 -10.11 -1.04 -17.34
C ASP A 271 -9.35 0.04 -18.11
N ASN A 272 -8.71 0.97 -17.40
CA ASN A 272 -7.90 2.02 -17.97
C ASN A 272 -6.40 1.65 -17.96
N THR A 273 -5.64 2.18 -18.92
CA THR A 273 -4.19 1.98 -19.01
C THR A 273 -3.46 2.71 -17.88
N PHE A 274 -2.23 2.27 -17.57
CA PHE A 274 -1.38 2.98 -16.60
C PHE A 274 -1.15 4.44 -17.01
N THR A 275 -0.95 4.71 -18.30
CA THR A 275 -0.80 6.06 -18.86
C THR A 275 -1.98 6.97 -18.51
N GLU A 276 -3.23 6.52 -18.79
CA GLU A 276 -4.43 7.30 -18.50
C GLU A 276 -4.60 7.56 -16.99
N LYS A 277 -4.37 6.52 -16.18
CA LYS A 277 -4.47 6.60 -14.73
C LYS A 277 -3.42 7.56 -14.14
N LEU A 278 -2.15 7.44 -14.55
CA LEU A 278 -1.09 8.33 -14.05
C LEU A 278 -1.31 9.78 -14.50
N GLN A 279 -1.79 9.99 -15.73
CA GLN A 279 -2.12 11.33 -16.21
C GLN A 279 -3.16 12.00 -15.31
N LYS A 280 -4.24 11.29 -14.96
CA LYS A 280 -5.29 11.78 -14.06
C LYS A 280 -4.76 12.07 -12.65
N GLU A 281 -3.84 11.24 -12.14
CA GLU A 281 -3.21 11.46 -10.83
C GLU A 281 -2.34 12.72 -10.76
N LEU A 282 -1.80 13.16 -11.89
CA LEU A 282 -0.86 14.28 -11.97
C LEU A 282 -1.43 15.55 -12.59
N GLU A 283 -2.67 15.52 -13.12
CA GLU A 283 -3.26 16.65 -13.86
C GLU A 283 -3.40 17.96 -13.05
N GLU A 284 -3.57 17.83 -11.72
CA GLU A 284 -3.70 18.99 -10.83
C GLU A 284 -2.33 19.55 -10.37
N ILE A 285 -1.23 18.88 -10.70
CA ILE A 285 0.11 19.30 -10.29
C ILE A 285 0.59 20.47 -11.13
N LYS A 286 0.87 21.59 -10.46
CA LYS A 286 1.52 22.76 -11.08
C LYS A 286 3.02 22.73 -10.80
N LEU A 287 3.83 22.87 -11.85
CA LEU A 287 5.29 22.93 -11.79
C LEU A 287 5.80 24.36 -11.73
#